data_7df7497b2379f3749243a2daf73a6c75
#
_entry.id   7df7497b2379f3749243a2daf73a6c75
#
_cell.length_a   1.000
_cell.length_b   1.000
_cell.length_c   1.000
_cell.angle_alpha   90.00
_cell.angle_beta   90.00
_cell.angle_gamma   90.00
#
_symmetry.space_group_name_H-M   'P 1'
#
loop_
_entity.id
_entity.type
_entity.pdbx_description
1 polymer ?
#
loop_
_entity_poly.entity_id
_entity_poly.type
_entity_poly.pdbx_seq_one_letter_code
_entity_poly.pdbx_strand_id
1 'polypeptide(L)'
;MIKTDIEESENSIQTEQKDPIAFFNSIYKLYEKAEASVGGAVNRFYNIGGFKIQLRFAGSALIPYQTPALGHLEIEPVVNPDLTVCLWDSTSTNTIMPPPPWGRNHHHPKRGEIHGFNTDRIHTSFQWGAFALSLLDSDRNLGIYWVDTTEQIPYWETGSPLRTILNVWMSKRGIQLVHGGAVGLPSGGVLLVGKGGSGKSTTALTCINSELFYASDDYSLITCEPTPTVFSIYNTGKKNADDVNRLPFLAEAISNSDRLDSEKAVYFINEHFPEKILKSCPIRAVLVPRITGKTDTSLTATSAAAALASLVPSTMIQLAGAGKEACQIMMQVLKQVPCYYLELGTDLEQIPQVIFNLLTKQ
;
A
#
# COMPACT_ATOMS: atom_id res chain seq x y z
N MET A 1 -39.14 -26.71 -6.91
CA MET A 1 -39.65 -25.32 -7.10
C MET A 1 -38.70 -24.23 -6.61
N ILE A 2 -37.83 -24.44 -5.62
CA ILE A 2 -36.91 -23.42 -5.12
C ILE A 2 -35.57 -23.36 -5.90
N LYS A 3 -35.18 -24.41 -6.63
CA LYS A 3 -33.95 -24.43 -7.45
C LYS A 3 -34.08 -23.71 -8.80
N THR A 4 -35.28 -23.67 -9.37
CA THR A 4 -35.57 -23.00 -10.64
C THR A 4 -35.60 -21.48 -10.52
N ASP A 5 -36.03 -20.96 -9.36
CA ASP A 5 -36.11 -19.50 -9.15
C ASP A 5 -34.73 -18.84 -8.92
N ILE A 6 -33.72 -19.62 -8.48
CA ILE A 6 -32.35 -19.16 -8.30
C ILE A 6 -31.61 -19.11 -9.66
N GLU A 7 -31.83 -20.07 -10.54
CA GLU A 7 -31.23 -20.12 -11.88
C GLU A 7 -31.83 -19.04 -12.83
N GLU A 8 -33.12 -18.70 -12.68
CA GLU A 8 -33.73 -17.61 -13.46
C GLU A 8 -33.31 -16.22 -12.98
N SER A 9 -33.03 -16.04 -11.68
CA SER A 9 -32.49 -14.76 -11.17
C SER A 9 -31.02 -14.54 -11.56
N GLU A 10 -30.22 -15.60 -11.68
CA GLU A 10 -28.83 -15.50 -12.17
C GLU A 10 -28.74 -15.18 -13.66
N ASN A 11 -29.69 -15.63 -14.49
CA ASN A 11 -29.73 -15.35 -15.92
C ASN A 11 -30.28 -13.96 -16.27
N SER A 12 -31.10 -13.35 -15.42
CA SER A 12 -31.63 -11.98 -15.66
C SER A 12 -30.61 -10.88 -15.34
N ILE A 13 -29.56 -11.14 -14.55
CA ILE A 13 -28.46 -10.21 -14.23
C ILE A 13 -27.42 -10.15 -15.38
N GLN A 14 -27.46 -11.05 -16.35
CA GLN A 14 -26.47 -11.16 -17.43
C GLN A 14 -26.67 -10.18 -18.61
N THR A 15 -27.71 -9.35 -18.65
CA THR A 15 -28.01 -8.48 -19.79
C THR A 15 -28.02 -6.99 -19.53
N GLU A 16 -27.79 -6.50 -18.32
CA GLU A 16 -27.50 -5.07 -18.14
C GLU A 16 -26.09 -4.77 -18.66
N GLN A 17 -26.03 -3.91 -19.64
CA GLN A 17 -24.81 -3.46 -20.29
C GLN A 17 -23.86 -2.91 -19.21
N LYS A 18 -22.75 -3.64 -18.93
CA LYS A 18 -21.74 -3.22 -17.97
C LYS A 18 -21.11 -1.92 -18.45
N ASP A 19 -21.54 -0.80 -17.92
CA ASP A 19 -20.99 0.52 -18.19
C ASP A 19 -20.19 1.01 -16.97
N PRO A 20 -18.85 0.85 -16.98
CA PRO A 20 -17.99 1.30 -15.88
C PRO A 20 -18.08 2.80 -15.60
N ILE A 21 -18.31 3.63 -16.63
CA ILE A 21 -18.42 5.09 -16.45
C ILE A 21 -19.74 5.45 -15.77
N ALA A 22 -20.84 4.86 -16.23
CA ALA A 22 -22.15 5.07 -15.60
C ALA A 22 -22.14 4.60 -14.14
N PHE A 23 -21.53 3.43 -13.87
CA PHE A 23 -21.35 2.93 -12.52
C PHE A 23 -20.53 3.91 -11.66
N PHE A 24 -19.36 4.34 -12.13
CA PHE A 24 -18.54 5.33 -11.42
C PHE A 24 -19.36 6.59 -11.07
N ASN A 25 -20.08 7.15 -12.05
CA ASN A 25 -20.87 8.35 -11.85
C ASN A 25 -22.03 8.15 -10.86
N SER A 26 -22.64 6.96 -10.82
CA SER A 26 -23.69 6.65 -9.85
C SER A 26 -23.14 6.61 -8.41
N ILE A 27 -21.95 6.04 -8.22
CA ILE A 27 -21.27 5.98 -6.91
C ILE A 27 -20.77 7.37 -6.49
N TYR A 28 -20.29 8.18 -7.44
CA TYR A 28 -19.89 9.56 -7.14
C TYR A 28 -21.07 10.41 -6.63
N LYS A 29 -22.26 10.26 -7.21
CA LYS A 29 -23.49 10.91 -6.71
C LYS A 29 -23.87 10.46 -5.29
N LEU A 30 -23.61 9.20 -4.95
CA LEU A 30 -23.81 8.72 -3.57
C LEU A 30 -22.83 9.36 -2.60
N TYR A 31 -21.57 9.51 -3.01
CA TYR A 31 -20.60 10.26 -2.22
C TYR A 31 -21.04 11.71 -1.99
N GLU A 32 -21.50 12.42 -3.03
CA GLU A 32 -22.03 13.80 -2.89
C GLU A 32 -23.21 13.88 -1.90
N LYS A 33 -24.08 12.87 -1.92
CA LYS A 33 -25.17 12.75 -0.94
C LYS A 33 -24.63 12.48 0.47
N ALA A 34 -23.64 11.60 0.62
CA ALA A 34 -23.01 11.31 1.90
C ALA A 34 -22.32 12.56 2.49
N GLU A 35 -21.59 13.30 1.66
CA GLU A 35 -20.96 14.56 2.06
C GLU A 35 -21.99 15.60 2.52
N ALA A 36 -23.07 15.76 1.76
CA ALA A 36 -24.15 16.69 2.12
C ALA A 36 -24.84 16.31 3.43
N SER A 37 -25.03 15.01 3.71
CA SER A 37 -25.70 14.51 4.91
C SER A 37 -24.97 14.83 6.21
N VAL A 38 -23.64 15.01 6.14
CA VAL A 38 -22.77 15.32 7.30
C VAL A 38 -22.31 16.78 7.34
N GLY A 39 -22.91 17.64 6.51
CA GLY A 39 -22.62 19.08 6.51
C GLY A 39 -21.36 19.48 5.75
N GLY A 40 -20.81 18.62 4.91
CA GLY A 40 -19.67 18.90 4.06
C GLY A 40 -18.48 17.95 4.25
N ALA A 41 -17.40 18.23 3.54
CA ALA A 41 -16.19 17.40 3.56
C ALA A 41 -15.12 17.92 4.53
N VAL A 42 -14.38 17.00 5.14
CA VAL A 42 -13.09 17.25 5.78
C VAL A 42 -11.98 16.91 4.81
N ASN A 43 -11.08 17.85 4.55
CA ASN A 43 -10.00 17.66 3.58
C ASN A 43 -8.66 17.45 4.27
N ARG A 44 -7.83 16.56 3.69
CA ARG A 44 -6.42 16.34 4.04
C ARG A 44 -5.61 16.32 2.76
N PHE A 45 -4.38 16.82 2.81
CA PHE A 45 -3.51 16.94 1.64
C PHE A 45 -2.16 16.30 1.91
N TYR A 46 -1.65 15.58 0.91
CA TYR A 46 -0.41 14.81 1.02
C TYR A 46 0.47 15.02 -0.20
N ASN A 47 1.79 15.00 0.00
CA ASN A 47 2.75 14.91 -1.10
C ASN A 47 3.28 13.46 -1.18
N ILE A 48 2.76 12.69 -2.12
CA ILE A 48 3.13 11.27 -2.31
C ILE A 48 3.90 11.13 -3.62
N GLY A 49 5.17 10.75 -3.56
CA GLY A 49 6.00 10.57 -4.76
C GLY A 49 6.14 11.83 -5.61
N GLY A 50 6.02 13.03 -5.02
CA GLY A 50 6.06 14.32 -5.70
C GLY A 50 4.70 14.85 -6.14
N PHE A 51 3.62 14.05 -6.07
CA PHE A 51 2.27 14.44 -6.44
C PHE A 51 1.47 14.92 -5.23
N LYS A 52 0.63 15.94 -5.45
CA LYS A 52 -0.27 16.51 -4.43
C LYS A 52 -1.62 15.80 -4.48
N ILE A 53 -1.92 15.08 -3.41
CA ILE A 53 -3.11 14.24 -3.31
C ILE A 53 -4.04 14.80 -2.23
N GLN A 54 -5.30 15.01 -2.59
CA GLN A 54 -6.36 15.40 -1.68
C GLN A 54 -7.18 14.17 -1.29
N LEU A 55 -7.35 13.96 0.01
CA LEU A 55 -8.35 13.07 0.58
C LEU A 55 -9.53 13.91 1.06
N ARG A 56 -10.71 13.66 0.48
CA ARG A 56 -11.94 14.38 0.76
C ARG A 56 -12.93 13.46 1.46
N PHE A 57 -13.03 13.60 2.76
CA PHE A 57 -13.83 12.74 3.63
C PHE A 57 -15.25 13.30 3.80
N ALA A 58 -16.28 12.51 3.57
CA ALA A 58 -17.63 12.80 4.02
C ALA A 58 -17.69 12.56 5.54
N GLY A 59 -17.52 13.63 6.32
CA GLY A 59 -17.39 13.56 7.77
C GLY A 59 -16.00 13.13 8.25
N SER A 60 -15.87 12.76 9.52
CA SER A 60 -14.58 12.49 10.17
C SER A 60 -14.31 11.00 10.48
N ALA A 61 -15.31 10.13 10.31
CA ALA A 61 -15.25 8.76 10.81
C ALA A 61 -14.10 7.92 10.21
N LEU A 62 -13.77 8.12 8.92
CA LEU A 62 -12.69 7.41 8.24
C LEU A 62 -11.29 8.00 8.49
N ILE A 63 -11.17 9.22 9.02
CA ILE A 63 -9.88 9.88 9.22
C ILE A 63 -8.92 9.04 10.06
N PRO A 64 -9.30 8.49 11.25
CA PRO A 64 -8.39 7.71 12.08
C PRO A 64 -7.86 6.42 11.42
N TYR A 65 -8.53 5.93 10.38
CA TYR A 65 -8.18 4.69 9.68
C TYR A 65 -7.38 4.92 8.39
N GLN A 66 -7.52 6.09 7.77
CA GLN A 66 -6.96 6.35 6.44
C GLN A 66 -5.79 7.35 6.46
N THR A 67 -5.54 8.04 7.57
CA THR A 67 -4.52 9.11 7.62
C THR A 67 -3.25 8.76 8.38
N PRO A 68 -3.22 7.94 9.47
CA PRO A 68 -2.01 7.75 10.26
C PRO A 68 -0.81 7.22 9.45
N ALA A 69 -1.06 6.23 8.56
CA ALA A 69 -0.02 5.67 7.70
C ALA A 69 0.60 6.69 6.71
N LEU A 70 -0.13 7.78 6.41
CA LEU A 70 0.27 8.85 5.49
C LEU A 70 0.80 10.10 6.22
N GLY A 71 0.72 10.18 7.56
CA GLY A 71 0.93 11.37 8.35
C GLY A 71 2.27 12.10 8.09
N HIS A 72 3.34 11.36 7.79
CA HIS A 72 4.66 11.93 7.46
C HIS A 72 4.69 12.68 6.11
N LEU A 73 3.69 12.52 5.27
CA LEU A 73 3.57 13.13 3.94
C LEU A 73 2.53 14.25 3.89
N GLU A 74 1.87 14.57 5.01
CA GLU A 74 0.86 15.63 5.10
C GLU A 74 1.48 16.98 4.75
N ILE A 75 0.71 17.81 4.01
CA ILE A 75 1.09 19.15 3.56
C ILE A 75 -0.07 20.12 3.79
N GLU A 76 0.24 21.41 3.72
CA GLU A 76 -0.77 22.47 3.71
C GLU A 76 -1.72 22.33 2.50
N PRO A 77 -2.96 22.81 2.63
CA PRO A 77 -3.96 22.76 1.56
C PRO A 77 -3.46 23.35 0.25
N VAL A 78 -3.78 22.67 -0.86
CA VAL A 78 -3.45 23.11 -2.23
C VAL A 78 -4.73 23.29 -3.04
N VAL A 79 -4.72 24.28 -3.96
CA VAL A 79 -5.90 24.63 -4.77
C VAL A 79 -6.18 23.58 -5.86
N ASN A 80 -5.12 23.08 -6.50
CA ASN A 80 -5.21 22.11 -7.60
C ASN A 80 -4.42 20.85 -7.27
N PRO A 81 -5.01 19.87 -6.59
CA PRO A 81 -4.39 18.58 -6.36
C PRO A 81 -4.27 17.80 -7.67
N ASP A 82 -3.22 16.96 -7.76
CA ASP A 82 -3.02 16.06 -8.92
C ASP A 82 -4.02 14.90 -8.92
N LEU A 83 -4.49 14.48 -7.74
CA LEU A 83 -5.53 13.47 -7.54
C LEU A 83 -6.42 13.88 -6.36
N THR A 84 -7.73 13.72 -6.53
CA THR A 84 -8.70 13.79 -5.41
C THR A 84 -9.27 12.41 -5.16
N VAL A 85 -9.27 11.96 -3.90
CA VAL A 85 -9.96 10.74 -3.48
C VAL A 85 -11.08 11.11 -2.53
N CYS A 86 -12.31 10.72 -2.89
CA CYS A 86 -13.52 10.91 -2.11
C CYS A 86 -13.78 9.68 -1.24
N LEU A 87 -13.94 9.86 0.08
CA LEU A 87 -14.08 8.76 1.03
C LEU A 87 -15.35 8.92 1.87
N TRP A 88 -16.12 7.82 2.01
CA TRP A 88 -17.23 7.78 2.96
C TRP A 88 -17.47 6.36 3.50
N ASP A 89 -18.15 6.28 4.63
CA ASP A 89 -18.73 5.06 5.16
C ASP A 89 -20.26 5.19 5.26
N SER A 90 -20.98 4.07 5.09
CA SER A 90 -22.44 4.10 5.12
C SER A 90 -22.98 4.43 6.49
N THR A 91 -22.34 3.90 7.54
CA THR A 91 -22.85 3.99 8.92
C THR A 91 -22.88 5.45 9.42
N SER A 92 -21.75 6.17 9.33
CA SER A 92 -21.67 7.55 9.87
C SER A 92 -22.43 8.57 9.02
N THR A 93 -22.51 8.34 7.70
CA THR A 93 -23.17 9.25 6.77
C THR A 93 -24.65 8.93 6.53
N ASN A 94 -25.14 7.81 7.04
CA ASN A 94 -26.48 7.27 6.73
C ASN A 94 -26.78 7.22 5.22
N THR A 95 -25.72 6.98 4.41
CA THR A 95 -25.82 6.85 2.96
C THR A 95 -25.40 5.46 2.55
N ILE A 96 -26.41 4.62 2.32
CA ILE A 96 -26.22 3.19 2.04
C ILE A 96 -25.75 3.00 0.59
N MET A 97 -24.70 2.22 0.43
CA MET A 97 -24.25 1.71 -0.87
C MET A 97 -25.28 0.71 -1.40
N PRO A 98 -25.77 0.83 -2.64
CA PRO A 98 -26.62 -0.18 -3.24
C PRO A 98 -25.85 -1.50 -3.39
N PRO A 99 -26.54 -2.66 -3.47
CA PRO A 99 -25.89 -3.91 -3.78
C PRO A 99 -25.02 -3.80 -5.01
N PRO A 100 -23.76 -4.32 -5.00
CA PRO A 100 -22.91 -4.23 -6.17
C PRO A 100 -23.53 -4.99 -7.34
N PRO A 101 -23.41 -4.48 -8.60
CA PRO A 101 -23.98 -5.12 -9.79
C PRO A 101 -23.20 -6.36 -10.25
N TRP A 102 -22.42 -6.97 -9.37
CA TRP A 102 -21.63 -8.18 -9.63
C TRP A 102 -21.72 -9.16 -8.47
N GLY A 103 -21.68 -10.45 -8.77
CA GLY A 103 -21.59 -11.52 -7.77
C GLY A 103 -20.14 -11.82 -7.33
N ARG A 104 -19.99 -12.67 -6.33
CA ARG A 104 -18.68 -13.07 -5.78
C ARG A 104 -17.74 -13.71 -6.81
N ASN A 105 -18.25 -14.29 -7.86
CA ASN A 105 -17.46 -14.97 -8.91
C ASN A 105 -16.88 -13.99 -9.96
N HIS A 106 -17.24 -12.72 -9.93
CA HIS A 106 -16.79 -11.72 -10.91
C HIS A 106 -15.54 -10.94 -10.47
N HIS A 107 -14.91 -11.27 -9.34
CA HIS A 107 -13.75 -10.57 -8.83
C HIS A 107 -12.48 -11.43 -8.86
N HIS A 108 -11.34 -10.79 -9.03
CA HIS A 108 -10.05 -11.45 -8.84
C HIS A 108 -9.84 -11.76 -7.35
N PRO A 109 -9.62 -13.04 -6.94
CA PRO A 109 -9.75 -13.47 -5.54
C PRO A 109 -8.75 -12.78 -4.57
N LYS A 110 -7.61 -12.29 -5.07
CA LYS A 110 -6.59 -11.62 -4.24
C LYS A 110 -6.51 -10.12 -4.43
N ARG A 111 -6.77 -9.64 -5.65
CA ARG A 111 -6.64 -8.21 -6.01
C ARG A 111 -7.95 -7.44 -5.97
N GLY A 112 -9.07 -8.15 -5.97
CA GLY A 112 -10.41 -7.56 -5.90
C GLY A 112 -10.89 -6.90 -7.19
N GLU A 113 -10.13 -6.92 -8.28
CA GLU A 113 -10.54 -6.35 -9.59
C GLU A 113 -11.82 -7.02 -10.09
N ILE A 114 -12.77 -6.22 -10.58
CA ILE A 114 -14.09 -6.68 -11.02
C ILE A 114 -14.11 -6.84 -12.53
N HIS A 115 -14.36 -8.06 -13.02
CA HIS A 115 -14.45 -8.35 -14.43
C HIS A 115 -15.59 -7.57 -15.11
N GLY A 116 -15.25 -6.85 -16.19
CA GLY A 116 -16.20 -6.03 -16.97
C GLY A 116 -16.45 -4.64 -16.40
N PHE A 117 -15.80 -4.27 -15.28
CA PHE A 117 -15.85 -2.92 -14.70
C PHE A 117 -14.49 -2.21 -14.70
N ASN A 118 -13.55 -2.72 -15.50
CA ASN A 118 -12.21 -2.14 -15.68
C ASN A 118 -11.97 -1.83 -17.15
N THR A 119 -11.48 -0.63 -17.43
CA THR A 119 -11.05 -0.13 -18.74
C THR A 119 -9.75 0.63 -18.58
N ASP A 120 -9.20 1.20 -19.64
CA ASP A 120 -8.02 2.09 -19.53
C ASP A 120 -8.31 3.35 -18.69
N ARG A 121 -9.57 3.80 -18.65
CA ARG A 121 -10.01 4.96 -17.88
C ARG A 121 -10.51 4.62 -16.49
N ILE A 122 -11.43 3.68 -16.37
CA ILE A 122 -12.09 3.32 -15.11
C ILE A 122 -11.43 2.08 -14.51
N HIS A 123 -11.08 2.16 -13.23
CA HIS A 123 -10.64 1.00 -12.46
C HIS A 123 -11.58 0.76 -11.29
N THR A 124 -12.05 -0.49 -11.14
CA THR A 124 -12.98 -0.93 -10.09
C THR A 124 -12.42 -2.13 -9.37
N SER A 125 -12.32 -2.04 -8.05
CA SER A 125 -11.90 -3.14 -7.19
C SER A 125 -12.77 -3.21 -5.94
N PHE A 126 -13.16 -4.41 -5.54
CA PHE A 126 -13.91 -4.67 -4.31
C PHE A 126 -13.17 -5.69 -3.44
N GLN A 127 -12.83 -5.29 -2.23
CA GLN A 127 -12.11 -6.09 -1.25
C GLN A 127 -13.10 -6.74 -0.28
N TRP A 128 -13.42 -7.99 -0.48
CA TRP A 128 -14.40 -8.73 0.34
C TRP A 128 -13.99 -8.83 1.82
N GLY A 129 -12.70 -8.93 2.12
CA GLY A 129 -12.21 -9.03 3.49
C GLY A 129 -12.35 -7.75 4.31
N ALA A 130 -12.28 -6.59 3.65
CA ALA A 130 -12.51 -5.28 4.25
C ALA A 130 -13.91 -4.72 3.94
N PHE A 131 -14.66 -5.40 3.10
CA PHE A 131 -15.92 -4.95 2.52
C PHE A 131 -15.82 -3.51 1.97
N ALA A 132 -14.75 -3.28 1.19
CA ALA A 132 -14.35 -1.98 0.70
C ALA A 132 -14.40 -1.90 -0.83
N LEU A 133 -14.95 -0.81 -1.36
CA LEU A 133 -14.96 -0.47 -2.78
C LEU A 133 -13.92 0.60 -3.06
N SER A 134 -13.10 0.36 -4.09
CA SER A 134 -12.16 1.34 -4.63
C SER A 134 -12.46 1.58 -6.10
N LEU A 135 -12.68 2.83 -6.49
CA LEU A 135 -12.89 3.27 -7.86
C LEU A 135 -11.89 4.34 -8.24
N LEU A 136 -11.47 4.36 -9.49
CA LEU A 136 -10.63 5.42 -10.06
C LEU A 136 -11.12 5.75 -11.48
N ASP A 137 -11.40 7.03 -11.74
CA ASP A 137 -11.50 7.62 -13.06
C ASP A 137 -10.16 8.33 -13.37
N SER A 138 -9.32 7.69 -14.17
CA SER A 138 -7.97 8.18 -14.49
C SER A 138 -7.97 9.48 -15.28
N ASP A 139 -8.99 9.72 -16.13
CA ASP A 139 -9.09 10.94 -16.95
C ASP A 139 -9.46 12.16 -16.09
N ARG A 140 -10.29 11.94 -15.06
CA ARG A 140 -10.70 12.99 -14.12
C ARG A 140 -9.75 13.16 -12.95
N ASN A 141 -8.77 12.27 -12.78
CA ASN A 141 -7.94 12.18 -11.57
C ASN A 141 -8.80 12.14 -10.30
N LEU A 142 -9.81 11.32 -10.30
CA LEU A 142 -10.81 11.21 -9.24
C LEU A 142 -10.93 9.77 -8.77
N GLY A 143 -10.59 9.54 -7.50
CA GLY A 143 -10.79 8.28 -6.81
C GLY A 143 -12.02 8.31 -5.92
N ILE A 144 -12.59 7.13 -5.64
CA ILE A 144 -13.65 6.95 -4.65
C ILE A 144 -13.30 5.73 -3.80
N TYR A 145 -13.40 5.88 -2.49
CA TYR A 145 -13.24 4.81 -1.52
C TYR A 145 -14.47 4.74 -0.61
N TRP A 146 -15.02 3.56 -0.48
CA TRP A 146 -16.17 3.31 0.37
C TRP A 146 -15.99 2.05 1.22
N VAL A 147 -16.50 2.11 2.44
CA VAL A 147 -16.72 0.96 3.33
C VAL A 147 -18.13 1.05 3.93
N ASP A 148 -18.65 -0.08 4.42
CA ASP A 148 -19.95 -0.08 5.07
C ASP A 148 -19.88 0.51 6.48
N THR A 149 -18.88 0.08 7.25
CA THR A 149 -18.62 0.57 8.62
C THR A 149 -17.13 0.65 8.90
N THR A 150 -16.73 1.61 9.73
CA THR A 150 -15.33 1.77 10.16
C THR A 150 -14.89 0.69 11.13
N GLU A 151 -15.79 0.09 11.89
CA GLU A 151 -15.50 -0.93 12.90
C GLU A 151 -14.87 -2.21 12.34
N GLN A 152 -15.12 -2.50 11.06
CA GLN A 152 -14.64 -3.70 10.39
C GLN A 152 -13.39 -3.46 9.53
N ILE A 153 -12.82 -2.26 9.55
CA ILE A 153 -11.59 -1.97 8.78
C ILE A 153 -10.43 -2.76 9.39
N PRO A 154 -9.83 -3.71 8.63
CA PRO A 154 -8.76 -4.55 9.15
C PRO A 154 -7.41 -3.80 9.14
N TYR A 155 -6.45 -4.30 9.93
CA TYR A 155 -5.12 -3.69 10.08
C TYR A 155 -4.37 -3.47 8.77
N TRP A 156 -4.56 -4.34 7.78
CA TRP A 156 -3.87 -4.18 6.47
C TRP A 156 -4.42 -3.03 5.64
N GLU A 157 -5.68 -2.66 5.83
CA GLU A 157 -6.28 -1.49 5.18
C GLU A 157 -5.84 -0.20 5.88
N THR A 158 -5.86 -0.17 7.21
CA THR A 158 -5.38 0.97 8.02
C THR A 158 -3.86 1.19 7.81
N GLY A 159 -3.09 0.10 7.74
CA GLY A 159 -1.64 0.19 7.55
C GLY A 159 -1.19 0.45 6.12
N SER A 160 -2.08 0.39 5.12
CA SER A 160 -1.77 0.65 3.71
C SER A 160 -3.01 1.17 2.99
N PRO A 161 -3.53 2.35 3.41
CA PRO A 161 -4.78 2.89 2.93
C PRO A 161 -4.74 3.23 1.44
N LEU A 162 -5.89 3.12 0.77
CA LEU A 162 -6.08 3.52 -0.62
C LEU A 162 -5.11 2.86 -1.63
N ARG A 163 -4.48 1.75 -1.23
CA ARG A 163 -3.42 1.08 -1.97
C ARG A 163 -3.78 0.82 -3.43
N THR A 164 -5.00 0.37 -3.70
CA THR A 164 -5.48 0.09 -5.06
C THR A 164 -5.54 1.34 -5.92
N ILE A 165 -6.16 2.42 -5.41
CA ILE A 165 -6.30 3.69 -6.15
C ILE A 165 -4.92 4.28 -6.43
N LEU A 166 -4.06 4.34 -5.40
CA LEU A 166 -2.73 4.91 -5.52
C LEU A 166 -1.84 4.11 -6.46
N ASN A 167 -1.87 2.76 -6.40
CA ASN A 167 -1.10 1.93 -7.31
C ASN A 167 -1.48 2.16 -8.77
N VAL A 168 -2.76 2.11 -9.09
CA VAL A 168 -3.24 2.27 -10.48
C VAL A 168 -2.95 3.67 -11.00
N TRP A 169 -3.17 4.69 -10.16
CA TRP A 169 -2.96 6.08 -10.55
C TRP A 169 -1.48 6.44 -10.77
N MET A 170 -0.60 5.96 -9.86
CA MET A 170 0.84 6.21 -9.89
C MET A 170 1.53 5.45 -11.03
N SER A 171 1.12 4.20 -11.31
CA SER A 171 1.74 3.37 -12.36
C SER A 171 1.65 4.03 -13.74
N LYS A 172 0.55 4.73 -14.05
CA LYS A 172 0.37 5.51 -15.28
C LYS A 172 1.29 6.74 -15.37
N ARG A 173 2.01 7.07 -14.30
CA ARG A 173 2.94 8.22 -14.17
C ARG A 173 4.39 7.80 -13.98
N GLY A 174 4.70 6.54 -14.28
CA GLY A 174 6.07 6.03 -14.19
C GLY A 174 6.57 5.76 -12.76
N ILE A 175 5.66 5.78 -11.78
CA ILE A 175 5.96 5.41 -10.40
C ILE A 175 5.19 4.15 -10.02
N GLN A 176 5.90 3.11 -9.64
CA GLN A 176 5.32 1.81 -9.34
C GLN A 176 5.31 1.53 -7.83
N LEU A 177 4.14 1.20 -7.30
CA LEU A 177 4.03 0.61 -5.98
C LEU A 177 4.53 -0.83 -6.03
N VAL A 178 5.42 -1.20 -5.12
CA VAL A 178 5.98 -2.56 -5.02
C VAL A 178 5.81 -3.10 -3.60
N HIS A 179 5.65 -4.42 -3.49
CA HIS A 179 5.65 -5.09 -2.19
C HIS A 179 7.10 -5.29 -1.72
N GLY A 180 7.64 -4.25 -1.10
CA GLY A 180 9.02 -4.19 -0.62
C GLY A 180 9.21 -3.07 0.40
N GLY A 181 10.18 -3.23 1.28
CA GLY A 181 10.58 -2.20 2.24
C GLY A 181 11.77 -1.39 1.73
N ALA A 182 12.08 -0.29 2.43
CA ALA A 182 13.25 0.52 2.12
C ALA A 182 13.81 1.19 3.39
N VAL A 183 15.12 1.19 3.49
CA VAL A 183 15.89 1.87 4.53
C VAL A 183 17.15 2.50 3.95
N GLY A 184 17.70 3.50 4.58
CA GLY A 184 18.94 4.11 4.08
C GLY A 184 19.32 5.41 4.74
N LEU A 185 20.10 6.18 3.99
CA LEU A 185 20.54 7.53 4.31
C LEU A 185 19.93 8.50 3.27
N PRO A 186 19.87 9.81 3.54
CA PRO A 186 19.45 10.78 2.53
C PRO A 186 20.25 10.72 1.23
N SER A 187 21.53 10.31 1.28
CA SER A 187 22.42 10.15 0.12
C SER A 187 22.15 8.87 -0.69
N GLY A 188 21.41 7.91 -0.15
CA GLY A 188 21.01 6.68 -0.82
C GLY A 188 20.61 5.58 0.13
N GLY A 189 19.76 4.67 -0.34
CA GLY A 189 19.23 3.58 0.45
C GLY A 189 19.19 2.25 -0.29
N VAL A 190 18.64 1.26 0.39
CA VAL A 190 18.43 -0.09 -0.17
C VAL A 190 16.94 -0.40 -0.25
N LEU A 191 16.55 -1.08 -1.34
CA LEU A 191 15.22 -1.65 -1.50
C LEU A 191 15.24 -3.11 -1.03
N LEU A 192 14.39 -3.46 -0.08
CA LEU A 192 14.25 -4.80 0.49
C LEU A 192 13.15 -5.55 -0.25
N VAL A 193 13.49 -6.63 -0.95
CA VAL A 193 12.55 -7.39 -1.77
C VAL A 193 12.54 -8.87 -1.38
N GLY A 194 11.38 -9.53 -1.49
CA GLY A 194 11.29 -10.96 -1.15
C GLY A 194 9.87 -11.37 -0.77
N LYS A 195 9.65 -12.67 -0.67
CA LYS A 195 8.37 -13.25 -0.24
C LYS A 195 8.03 -12.91 1.21
N GLY A 196 6.78 -13.13 1.61
CA GLY A 196 6.36 -13.08 3.01
C GLY A 196 7.24 -13.98 3.88
N GLY A 197 7.62 -13.52 5.07
CA GLY A 197 8.47 -14.25 6.00
C GLY A 197 9.98 -14.28 5.67
N SER A 198 10.44 -13.56 4.65
CA SER A 198 11.88 -13.53 4.31
C SER A 198 12.74 -12.68 5.24
N GLY A 199 12.14 -11.87 6.12
CA GLY A 199 12.85 -11.00 7.05
C GLY A 199 12.82 -9.51 6.69
N LYS A 200 12.09 -9.07 5.63
CA LYS A 200 12.00 -7.64 5.22
C LYS A 200 11.60 -6.72 6.38
N SER A 201 10.46 -7.00 7.02
CA SER A 201 9.95 -6.16 8.12
C SER A 201 10.90 -6.13 9.32
N THR A 202 11.48 -7.27 9.68
CA THR A 202 12.51 -7.30 10.75
C THR A 202 13.70 -6.43 10.37
N THR A 203 14.20 -6.54 9.14
CA THR A 203 15.32 -5.72 8.63
C THR A 203 14.99 -4.23 8.69
N ALA A 204 13.82 -3.83 8.13
CA ALA A 204 13.43 -2.42 8.08
C ALA A 204 13.22 -1.84 9.49
N LEU A 205 12.52 -2.55 10.36
CA LEU A 205 12.22 -2.07 11.71
C LEU A 205 13.47 -2.03 12.61
N THR A 206 14.40 -2.97 12.47
CA THR A 206 15.66 -2.97 13.25
C THR A 206 16.51 -1.73 12.90
N CYS A 207 16.44 -1.24 11.66
CA CYS A 207 17.20 -0.06 11.24
C CYS A 207 16.73 1.25 11.91
N ILE A 208 15.54 1.30 12.51
CA ILE A 208 15.04 2.48 13.24
C ILE A 208 15.96 2.80 14.43
N ASN A 209 16.45 1.78 15.12
CA ASN A 209 17.38 1.93 16.25
C ASN A 209 18.86 1.95 15.81
N SER A 210 19.18 2.66 14.73
CA SER A 210 20.53 2.75 14.17
C SER A 210 20.79 4.12 13.53
N GLU A 211 21.89 4.28 12.80
CA GLU A 211 22.18 5.48 12.01
C GLU A 211 21.36 5.55 10.71
N LEU A 212 20.69 4.46 10.33
CA LEU A 212 19.83 4.41 9.15
C LEU A 212 18.46 5.03 9.43
N PHE A 213 17.81 5.43 8.36
CA PHE A 213 16.46 5.97 8.33
C PHE A 213 15.51 4.95 7.72
N TYR A 214 14.26 5.02 8.13
CA TYR A 214 13.16 4.18 7.69
C TYR A 214 12.35 4.89 6.59
N ALA A 215 12.25 4.28 5.43
CA ALA A 215 11.36 4.77 4.37
C ALA A 215 10.05 3.97 4.30
N SER A 216 10.12 2.64 4.42
CA SER A 216 8.94 1.77 4.37
C SER A 216 9.28 0.33 4.77
N ASP A 217 8.24 -0.45 5.08
CA ASP A 217 8.35 -1.89 5.38
C ASP A 217 7.68 -2.76 4.33
N ASP A 218 6.38 -2.54 4.09
CA ASP A 218 5.52 -3.46 3.33
C ASP A 218 5.34 -3.01 1.87
N TYR A 219 5.18 -1.70 1.67
CA TYR A 219 5.03 -1.09 0.35
C TYR A 219 5.91 0.14 0.17
N SER A 220 6.56 0.21 -0.98
CA SER A 220 7.37 1.35 -1.42
C SER A 220 6.92 1.82 -2.80
N LEU A 221 7.07 3.09 -3.10
CA LEU A 221 6.98 3.61 -4.47
C LEU A 221 8.38 3.64 -5.07
N ILE A 222 8.54 3.16 -6.29
CA ILE A 222 9.81 3.19 -7.01
C ILE A 222 9.65 3.83 -8.39
N THR A 223 10.68 4.54 -8.84
CA THR A 223 10.83 4.99 -10.23
C THR A 223 12.23 4.65 -10.73
N CYS A 224 12.39 4.54 -12.05
CA CYS A 224 13.69 4.36 -12.67
C CYS A 224 14.26 5.66 -13.28
N GLU A 225 13.46 6.70 -13.41
CA GLU A 225 13.82 7.98 -14.03
C GLU A 225 13.69 9.15 -13.06
N PRO A 226 14.62 10.15 -13.11
CA PRO A 226 15.86 10.17 -13.89
C PRO A 226 16.95 9.24 -13.33
N THR A 227 16.79 8.76 -12.11
CA THR A 227 17.63 7.78 -11.43
C THR A 227 16.76 6.86 -10.59
N PRO A 228 17.13 5.59 -10.38
CA PRO A 228 16.40 4.72 -9.48
C PRO A 228 16.19 5.37 -8.12
N THR A 229 14.94 5.62 -7.78
CA THR A 229 14.56 6.32 -6.54
C THR A 229 13.44 5.56 -5.84
N VAL A 230 13.52 5.44 -4.53
CA VAL A 230 12.43 4.98 -3.67
C VAL A 230 11.80 6.15 -2.94
N PHE A 231 10.46 6.15 -2.87
CA PHE A 231 9.69 7.08 -2.06
C PHE A 231 8.93 6.31 -0.98
N SER A 232 8.90 6.86 0.21
CA SER A 232 7.99 6.42 1.26
C SER A 232 6.55 6.73 0.84
N ILE A 233 5.67 5.77 1.09
CA ILE A 233 4.22 5.97 0.94
C ILE A 233 3.51 5.77 2.26
N TYR A 234 3.87 4.73 3.01
CA TYR A 234 3.32 4.44 4.32
C TYR A 234 4.43 4.39 5.36
N ASN A 235 4.26 5.10 6.46
CA ASN A 235 5.17 5.02 7.60
C ASN A 235 4.91 3.79 8.49
N THR A 236 4.10 2.85 8.01
CA THR A 236 3.61 1.71 8.78
C THR A 236 4.61 0.57 8.78
N GLY A 237 5.00 0.12 9.96
CA GLY A 237 5.66 -1.16 10.18
C GLY A 237 4.66 -2.24 10.60
N LYS A 238 4.89 -3.49 10.21
CA LYS A 238 4.03 -4.63 10.58
C LYS A 238 4.85 -5.81 11.06
N LYS A 239 4.39 -6.46 12.15
CA LYS A 239 5.04 -7.64 12.70
C LYS A 239 4.03 -8.67 13.21
N ASN A 240 4.36 -9.96 13.09
CA ASN A 240 3.52 -10.99 13.74
C ASN A 240 3.52 -10.79 15.24
N ALA A 241 2.41 -11.06 15.91
CA ALA A 241 2.28 -10.89 17.36
C ALA A 241 3.35 -11.66 18.14
N ASP A 242 3.66 -12.90 17.73
CA ASP A 242 4.69 -13.75 18.37
C ASP A 242 6.11 -13.16 18.27
N ASP A 243 6.34 -12.26 17.31
CA ASP A 243 7.67 -11.70 17.02
C ASP A 243 7.91 -10.30 17.62
N VAL A 244 6.91 -9.67 18.27
CA VAL A 244 7.02 -8.29 18.76
C VAL A 244 8.13 -8.13 19.80
N ASN A 245 8.35 -9.13 20.64
CA ASN A 245 9.38 -9.13 21.69
C ASN A 245 10.82 -9.11 21.15
N ARG A 246 11.02 -9.37 19.86
CA ARG A 246 12.35 -9.30 19.22
C ARG A 246 12.84 -7.87 18.99
N LEU A 247 11.95 -6.89 19.07
CA LEU A 247 12.25 -5.46 18.92
C LEU A 247 11.62 -4.68 20.08
N PRO A 248 12.16 -4.83 21.30
CA PRO A 248 11.55 -4.30 22.53
C PRO A 248 11.41 -2.77 22.51
N PHE A 249 12.24 -2.04 21.78
CA PHE A 249 12.15 -0.59 21.63
C PHE A 249 10.88 -0.11 20.88
N LEU A 250 10.17 -1.03 20.20
CA LEU A 250 8.89 -0.76 19.53
C LEU A 250 7.68 -1.16 20.37
N ALA A 251 7.84 -1.72 21.56
CA ALA A 251 6.72 -2.27 22.31
C ALA A 251 5.63 -1.24 22.62
N GLU A 252 6.02 0.00 22.96
CA GLU A 252 5.10 1.09 23.28
C GLU A 252 4.49 1.76 22.01
N ALA A 253 5.02 1.44 20.83
CA ALA A 253 4.58 1.99 19.56
C ALA A 253 3.52 1.13 18.83
N ILE A 254 3.03 0.05 19.48
CA ILE A 254 1.99 -0.80 18.90
C ILE A 254 0.64 -0.07 18.95
N SER A 255 0.08 0.24 17.78
CA SER A 255 -1.16 1.02 17.65
C SER A 255 -2.46 0.20 17.80
N ASN A 256 -2.37 -1.14 17.69
CA ASN A 256 -3.51 -2.07 17.80
C ASN A 256 -3.27 -3.19 18.83
N SER A 257 -2.74 -2.82 19.99
CA SER A 257 -2.38 -3.78 21.06
C SER A 257 -3.55 -4.62 21.57
N ASP A 258 -4.78 -4.11 21.44
CA ASP A 258 -6.03 -4.77 21.81
C ASP A 258 -6.48 -5.85 20.80
N ARG A 259 -5.83 -5.96 19.62
CA ARG A 259 -6.21 -6.88 18.55
C ARG A 259 -5.11 -7.87 18.15
N LEU A 260 -4.05 -7.99 18.93
CA LEU A 260 -2.90 -8.88 18.63
C LEU A 260 -3.25 -10.37 18.57
N ASP A 261 -4.32 -10.80 19.21
CA ASP A 261 -4.80 -12.19 19.17
C ASP A 261 -5.27 -12.61 17.75
N SER A 262 -5.66 -11.66 16.92
CA SER A 262 -6.22 -11.90 15.58
C SER A 262 -5.51 -11.16 14.46
N GLU A 263 -4.72 -10.14 14.78
CA GLU A 263 -4.06 -9.26 13.83
C GLU A 263 -2.55 -9.19 14.07
N LYS A 264 -1.81 -8.72 13.07
CA LYS A 264 -0.42 -8.34 13.27
C LYS A 264 -0.33 -7.04 14.05
N ALA A 265 0.74 -6.90 14.83
CA ALA A 265 1.10 -5.60 15.39
C ALA A 265 1.36 -4.59 14.27
N VAL A 266 0.77 -3.41 14.41
CA VAL A 266 0.91 -2.27 13.50
C VAL A 266 1.61 -1.14 14.26
N TYR A 267 2.60 -0.53 13.62
CA TYR A 267 3.35 0.60 14.14
C TYR A 267 3.22 1.78 13.18
N PHE A 268 2.83 2.95 13.66
CA PHE A 268 2.93 4.18 12.88
C PHE A 268 4.23 4.89 13.26
N ILE A 269 5.29 4.61 12.50
CA ILE A 269 6.65 5.02 12.85
C ILE A 269 6.77 6.55 13.00
N ASN A 270 6.04 7.32 12.20
CA ASN A 270 6.04 8.78 12.29
C ASN A 270 5.52 9.33 13.62
N GLU A 271 4.69 8.58 14.33
CA GLU A 271 4.13 9.03 15.62
C GLU A 271 5.15 8.92 16.77
N HIS A 272 6.07 7.96 16.68
CA HIS A 272 7.03 7.66 17.75
C HIS A 272 8.48 7.99 17.38
N PHE A 273 8.83 7.97 16.09
CA PHE A 273 10.19 8.18 15.58
C PHE A 273 10.19 9.09 14.34
N PRO A 274 9.59 10.30 14.40
CA PRO A 274 9.45 11.19 13.23
C PRO A 274 10.80 11.56 12.62
N GLU A 275 11.86 11.67 13.45
CA GLU A 275 13.24 11.98 13.03
C GLU A 275 13.89 10.84 12.23
N LYS A 276 13.34 9.62 12.30
CA LYS A 276 13.84 8.45 11.59
C LYS A 276 13.18 8.25 10.23
N ILE A 277 12.19 9.06 9.86
CA ILE A 277 11.49 8.92 8.59
C ILE A 277 12.31 9.48 7.43
N LEU A 278 12.47 8.66 6.40
CA LEU A 278 13.08 9.03 5.13
C LEU A 278 12.00 9.08 4.04
N LYS A 279 11.67 10.29 3.56
CA LYS A 279 10.58 10.46 2.57
C LYS A 279 10.97 9.92 1.18
N SER A 280 12.23 10.00 0.82
CA SER A 280 12.77 9.45 -0.44
C SER A 280 14.29 9.39 -0.41
N CYS A 281 14.86 8.49 -1.21
CA CYS A 281 16.30 8.48 -1.50
C CYS A 281 16.59 7.74 -2.81
N PRO A 282 17.77 7.99 -3.44
CA PRO A 282 18.27 7.16 -4.53
C PRO A 282 18.43 5.70 -4.07
N ILE A 283 18.04 4.74 -4.90
CA ILE A 283 18.29 3.31 -4.64
C ILE A 283 19.74 3.01 -5.02
N ARG A 284 20.56 2.63 -4.04
CA ARG A 284 21.97 2.25 -4.23
C ARG A 284 22.16 0.76 -4.40
N ALA A 285 21.28 -0.04 -3.81
CA ALA A 285 21.30 -1.49 -3.96
C ALA A 285 19.91 -2.09 -3.72
N VAL A 286 19.71 -3.31 -4.21
CA VAL A 286 18.54 -4.13 -3.88
C VAL A 286 19.00 -5.32 -3.05
N LEU A 287 18.36 -5.52 -1.90
CA LEU A 287 18.64 -6.60 -0.99
C LEU A 287 17.49 -7.61 -0.96
N VAL A 288 17.85 -8.88 -1.06
CA VAL A 288 16.92 -10.01 -0.94
C VAL A 288 17.19 -10.72 0.40
N PRO A 289 16.45 -10.40 1.47
CA PRO A 289 16.65 -11.01 2.77
C PRO A 289 16.38 -12.52 2.77
N ARG A 290 17.26 -13.26 3.44
CA ARG A 290 17.18 -14.72 3.67
C ARG A 290 17.55 -15.05 5.10
N ILE A 291 16.69 -15.73 5.81
CA ILE A 291 16.96 -16.20 7.17
C ILE A 291 17.86 -17.44 7.07
N THR A 292 19.05 -17.37 7.68
CA THR A 292 20.08 -18.44 7.56
C THR A 292 20.18 -19.33 8.79
N GLY A 293 19.73 -18.84 9.95
CA GLY A 293 19.96 -19.50 11.24
C GLY A 293 21.39 -19.38 11.78
N LYS A 294 22.31 -18.73 11.04
CA LYS A 294 23.66 -18.39 11.52
C LYS A 294 23.62 -17.22 12.49
N THR A 295 24.68 -16.97 13.23
CA THR A 295 24.77 -15.79 14.09
C THR A 295 24.95 -14.52 13.29
N ASP A 296 25.87 -14.54 12.31
CA ASP A 296 26.30 -13.35 11.58
C ASP A 296 25.43 -13.04 10.38
N THR A 297 25.21 -11.74 10.15
CA THR A 297 24.59 -11.19 8.94
C THR A 297 25.65 -10.85 7.90
N SER A 298 25.43 -11.21 6.66
CA SER A 298 26.37 -10.96 5.55
C SER A 298 25.67 -10.66 4.23
N LEU A 299 26.45 -10.14 3.25
CA LEU A 299 25.98 -9.88 1.89
C LEU A 299 26.65 -10.84 0.91
N THR A 300 25.86 -11.43 0.03
CA THR A 300 26.33 -12.23 -1.10
C THR A 300 25.76 -11.65 -2.40
N ALA A 301 26.62 -11.35 -3.36
CA ALA A 301 26.17 -10.81 -4.64
C ALA A 301 25.17 -11.74 -5.34
N THR A 302 24.15 -11.16 -5.96
CA THR A 302 23.16 -11.90 -6.75
C THR A 302 22.81 -11.16 -8.04
N SER A 303 22.05 -11.82 -8.91
CA SER A 303 21.64 -11.22 -10.18
C SER A 303 20.36 -10.40 -10.08
N ALA A 304 20.20 -9.41 -10.96
CA ALA A 304 18.94 -8.69 -11.14
C ALA A 304 17.75 -9.64 -11.41
N ALA A 305 17.99 -10.75 -12.11
CA ALA A 305 16.97 -11.77 -12.39
C ALA A 305 16.49 -12.47 -11.09
N ALA A 306 17.41 -12.81 -10.18
CA ALA A 306 17.05 -13.40 -8.89
C ALA A 306 16.30 -12.42 -7.99
N ALA A 307 16.69 -11.14 -7.98
CA ALA A 307 15.97 -10.08 -7.26
C ALA A 307 14.56 -9.86 -7.87
N LEU A 308 14.44 -9.86 -9.20
CA LEU A 308 13.16 -9.75 -9.91
C LEU A 308 12.22 -10.91 -9.57
N ALA A 309 12.73 -12.13 -9.57
CA ALA A 309 11.98 -13.33 -9.19
C ALA A 309 11.48 -13.28 -7.74
N SER A 310 12.16 -12.51 -6.88
CA SER A 310 11.75 -12.29 -5.49
C SER A 310 10.74 -11.15 -5.32
N LEU A 311 10.76 -10.14 -6.19
CA LEU A 311 9.93 -8.93 -6.12
C LEU A 311 8.58 -9.09 -6.85
N VAL A 312 8.63 -9.56 -8.11
CA VAL A 312 7.47 -9.57 -9.02
C VAL A 312 6.30 -10.40 -8.48
N PRO A 313 6.47 -11.66 -8.03
CA PRO A 313 5.33 -12.47 -7.63
C PRO A 313 4.53 -11.86 -6.48
N SER A 314 5.21 -11.32 -5.46
CA SER A 314 4.55 -10.70 -4.30
C SER A 314 3.83 -9.41 -4.69
N THR A 315 4.42 -8.58 -5.55
CA THR A 315 3.84 -7.34 -6.06
C THR A 315 2.62 -7.63 -6.93
N MET A 316 2.77 -8.51 -7.94
CA MET A 316 1.69 -8.83 -8.89
C MET A 316 0.48 -9.52 -8.26
N ILE A 317 0.70 -10.30 -7.20
CA ILE A 317 -0.41 -10.99 -6.51
C ILE A 317 -1.20 -10.03 -5.62
N GLN A 318 -0.56 -9.04 -5.02
CA GLN A 318 -1.17 -8.20 -3.99
C GLN A 318 -1.74 -6.88 -4.52
N LEU A 319 -1.25 -6.39 -5.66
CA LEU A 319 -1.62 -5.08 -6.18
C LEU A 319 -2.55 -5.18 -7.38
N ALA A 320 -3.75 -4.66 -7.23
CA ALA A 320 -4.69 -4.47 -8.32
C ALA A 320 -4.09 -3.53 -9.37
N GLY A 321 -4.33 -3.80 -10.66
CA GLY A 321 -3.77 -3.02 -11.76
C GLY A 321 -2.28 -3.25 -12.04
N ALA A 322 -1.56 -4.03 -11.22
CA ALA A 322 -0.19 -4.38 -11.54
C ALA A 322 -0.13 -5.31 -12.77
N GLY A 323 0.55 -4.87 -13.82
CA GLY A 323 0.62 -5.53 -15.11
C GLY A 323 2.02 -5.47 -15.74
N LYS A 324 2.06 -5.46 -17.06
CA LYS A 324 3.31 -5.45 -17.84
C LYS A 324 4.18 -4.22 -17.52
N GLU A 325 3.58 -3.06 -17.39
CA GLU A 325 4.26 -1.79 -17.08
C GLU A 325 4.94 -1.87 -15.71
N ALA A 326 4.26 -2.41 -14.70
CA ALA A 326 4.83 -2.63 -13.38
C ALA A 326 6.08 -3.52 -13.44
N CYS A 327 6.01 -4.64 -14.19
CA CYS A 327 7.17 -5.51 -14.40
C CYS A 327 8.33 -4.78 -15.10
N GLN A 328 8.04 -3.91 -16.07
CA GLN A 328 9.05 -3.14 -16.79
C GLN A 328 9.78 -2.17 -15.87
N ILE A 329 9.05 -1.40 -15.04
CA ILE A 329 9.66 -0.46 -14.10
C ILE A 329 10.54 -1.22 -13.09
N MET A 330 10.02 -2.30 -12.48
CA MET A 330 10.79 -3.13 -11.56
C MET A 330 12.08 -3.66 -12.21
N MET A 331 11.99 -4.18 -13.44
CA MET A 331 13.15 -4.69 -14.16
C MET A 331 14.16 -3.57 -14.49
N GLN A 332 13.69 -2.38 -14.87
CA GLN A 332 14.58 -1.25 -15.19
C GLN A 332 15.34 -0.77 -13.96
N VAL A 333 14.69 -0.68 -12.80
CA VAL A 333 15.36 -0.36 -11.53
C VAL A 333 16.43 -1.39 -11.20
N LEU A 334 16.08 -2.70 -11.25
CA LEU A 334 17.00 -3.78 -10.90
C LEU A 334 18.20 -3.91 -11.82
N LYS A 335 18.12 -3.44 -13.06
CA LYS A 335 19.25 -3.42 -14.02
C LYS A 335 20.26 -2.29 -13.76
N GLN A 336 19.84 -1.24 -13.05
CA GLN A 336 20.65 -0.04 -12.82
C GLN A 336 21.43 -0.08 -11.50
N VAL A 337 21.09 -1.01 -10.60
CA VAL A 337 21.69 -1.07 -9.26
C VAL A 337 22.18 -2.49 -8.93
N PRO A 338 23.25 -2.64 -8.11
CA PRO A 338 23.70 -3.94 -7.65
C PRO A 338 22.65 -4.63 -6.77
N CYS A 339 22.58 -5.96 -6.89
CA CYS A 339 21.67 -6.81 -6.13
C CYS A 339 22.46 -7.77 -5.23
N TYR A 340 21.97 -7.96 -3.99
CA TYR A 340 22.59 -8.86 -3.02
C TYR A 340 21.54 -9.71 -2.32
N TYR A 341 21.89 -10.92 -1.92
CA TYR A 341 21.25 -11.62 -0.83
C TYR A 341 21.73 -11.01 0.47
N LEU A 342 20.79 -10.62 1.34
CA LEU A 342 21.08 -10.27 2.73
C LEU A 342 20.85 -11.53 3.56
N GLU A 343 21.94 -12.24 3.85
CA GLU A 343 21.94 -13.46 4.65
C GLU A 343 21.79 -13.08 6.13
N LEU A 344 20.54 -13.09 6.61
CA LEU A 344 20.18 -12.64 7.95
C LEU A 344 20.64 -13.63 9.01
N GLY A 345 21.47 -13.13 9.93
CA GLY A 345 21.84 -13.82 11.15
C GLY A 345 20.79 -13.69 12.27
N THR A 346 21.07 -14.34 13.38
CA THR A 346 20.23 -14.22 14.60
C THR A 346 20.55 -12.98 15.41
N ASP A 347 21.74 -12.41 15.25
CA ASP A 347 22.14 -11.11 15.81
C ASP A 347 21.55 -9.96 14.99
N LEU A 348 20.46 -9.38 15.50
CA LEU A 348 19.74 -8.31 14.79
C LEU A 348 20.52 -7.00 14.72
N GLU A 349 21.46 -6.74 15.63
CA GLU A 349 22.23 -5.48 15.66
C GLU A 349 23.22 -5.42 14.49
N GLN A 350 23.63 -6.54 13.94
CA GLN A 350 24.51 -6.59 12.78
C GLN A 350 23.78 -6.16 11.47
N ILE A 351 22.45 -6.29 11.40
CA ILE A 351 21.68 -5.99 10.19
C ILE A 351 21.89 -4.54 9.73
N PRO A 352 21.62 -3.52 10.58
CA PRO A 352 21.82 -2.12 10.18
C PRO A 352 23.31 -1.81 9.91
N GLN A 353 24.25 -2.43 10.63
CA GLN A 353 25.68 -2.22 10.40
C GLN A 353 26.12 -2.70 9.00
N VAL A 354 25.65 -3.87 8.57
CA VAL A 354 25.95 -4.42 7.24
C VAL A 354 25.39 -3.53 6.16
N ILE A 355 24.16 -3.02 6.32
CA ILE A 355 23.54 -2.11 5.36
C ILE A 355 24.25 -0.74 5.35
N PHE A 356 24.57 -0.19 6.51
CA PHE A 356 25.30 1.08 6.61
C PHE A 356 26.67 0.99 5.93
N ASN A 357 27.42 -0.07 6.21
CA ASN A 357 28.71 -0.32 5.56
C ASN A 357 28.60 -0.46 4.03
N LEU A 358 27.52 -1.06 3.51
CA LEU A 358 27.29 -1.14 2.08
C LEU A 358 27.08 0.26 1.48
N LEU A 359 26.31 1.14 2.15
CA LEU A 359 25.97 2.46 1.65
C LEU A 359 27.09 3.49 1.79
N THR A 360 28.02 3.30 2.73
CA THR A 360 29.12 4.25 3.00
C THR A 360 30.44 3.89 2.33
N LYS A 361 30.59 2.64 1.83
CA LYS A 361 31.81 2.19 1.15
C LYS A 361 31.77 2.32 -0.38
N GLN A 362 30.69 2.90 -0.91
CA GLN A 362 30.53 3.11 -2.37
C GLN A 362 31.01 4.49 -2.84
#